data_b32a6e2a08ab548d34d23320cdd7a129
#
_entry.id   b32a6e2a08ab548d34d23320cdd7a129
#
_cell.length_a   1.000
_cell.length_b   1.000
_cell.length_c   1.000
_cell.angle_alpha   90.00
_cell.angle_beta   90.00
_cell.angle_gamma   90.00
#
_symmetry.space_group_name_H-M   'P 1'
#
loop_
_entity.id
_entity.type
_entity.pdbx_description
1 polymer ?
#
loop_
_entity_poly.entity_id
_entity_poly.type
_entity_poly.pdbx_seq_one_letter_code
_entity_poly.pdbx_strand_id
1 'polypeptide(L)'
;MSYDGKFQVSTLAIHGGRVSDTHAEAVVFPIFQTATFEQQETGVTKGHSYSRVSNPTVDALEQAIGALEGTPQAVCFRTGMAAITTLFLATVKTGDHVIVSDVVYGGTVRLFREILNGLGVSNSSVDTSDVEAVERAVTPLTRIILIETPGNPTMKLTDIAAIAAIARRHNLLLAVDNTFLKIGRAHV
;
A
#
# COMPACT_ATOMS: atom_id res chain seq x y z
N MET A 1 6.80 1.00 -19.69
CA MET A 1 7.46 -0.33 -19.81
C MET A 1 6.87 -1.20 -18.74
N SER A 2 6.19 -2.29 -19.09
CA SER A 2 5.69 -3.25 -18.12
C SER A 2 6.86 -4.09 -17.57
N TYR A 3 6.83 -4.42 -16.28
CA TYR A 3 7.79 -5.33 -15.68
C TYR A 3 7.55 -6.75 -16.24
N ASP A 4 8.44 -7.22 -17.09
CA ASP A 4 8.42 -8.56 -17.69
C ASP A 4 9.54 -9.47 -17.15
N GLY A 5 10.17 -9.10 -16.05
CA GLY A 5 11.28 -9.84 -15.43
C GLY A 5 12.65 -9.61 -16.07
N LYS A 6 12.75 -8.76 -17.11
CA LYS A 6 14.00 -8.57 -17.87
C LYS A 6 14.96 -7.55 -17.25
N PHE A 7 14.49 -6.71 -16.32
CA PHE A 7 15.31 -5.63 -15.77
C PHE A 7 15.63 -5.85 -14.30
N GLN A 8 16.84 -5.47 -13.89
CA GLN A 8 17.25 -5.44 -12.49
C GLN A 8 16.50 -4.35 -11.72
N VAL A 9 16.30 -4.52 -10.41
CA VAL A 9 15.61 -3.56 -9.54
C VAL A 9 16.22 -2.16 -9.63
N SER A 10 17.57 -2.06 -9.72
CA SER A 10 18.27 -0.80 -9.91
C SER A 10 17.89 -0.07 -11.21
N THR A 11 17.70 -0.82 -12.29
CA THR A 11 17.22 -0.26 -13.57
C THR A 11 15.78 0.19 -13.47
N LEU A 12 14.93 -0.59 -12.81
CA LEU A 12 13.53 -0.26 -12.58
C LEU A 12 13.37 0.97 -11.69
N ALA A 13 14.22 1.15 -10.67
CA ALA A 13 14.20 2.32 -9.79
C ALA A 13 14.42 3.64 -10.55
N ILE A 14 15.16 3.59 -11.66
CA ILE A 14 15.46 4.78 -12.48
C ILE A 14 14.49 4.92 -13.67
N HIS A 15 14.09 3.82 -14.28
CA HIS A 15 13.38 3.80 -15.55
C HIS A 15 12.02 3.12 -15.51
N GLY A 16 11.65 2.44 -14.42
CA GLY A 16 10.38 1.73 -14.28
C GLY A 16 9.21 2.71 -14.24
N GLY A 17 8.10 2.34 -14.89
CA GLY A 17 6.90 3.17 -14.93
C GLY A 17 7.06 4.52 -15.63
N ARG A 18 8.14 4.70 -16.40
CA ARG A 18 8.43 5.97 -17.06
C ARG A 18 7.36 6.26 -18.11
N VAL A 19 6.61 7.34 -17.89
CA VAL A 19 5.68 7.90 -18.87
C VAL A 19 6.47 8.88 -19.74
N SER A 20 6.40 8.73 -21.06
CA SER A 20 6.99 9.71 -21.96
C SER A 20 6.18 11.00 -21.92
N ASP A 21 6.88 12.13 -21.72
CA ASP A 21 6.27 13.44 -21.96
C ASP A 21 6.07 13.61 -23.47
N THR A 22 4.80 13.70 -23.87
CA THR A 22 4.44 13.83 -25.28
C THR A 22 4.55 15.26 -25.81
N HIS A 23 4.83 16.26 -24.97
CA HIS A 23 4.89 17.66 -25.35
C HIS A 23 6.32 18.13 -25.66
N ALA A 24 7.27 17.76 -24.82
CA ALA A 24 8.64 18.26 -24.92
C ALA A 24 9.69 17.13 -24.96
N GLU A 25 9.27 15.87 -24.96
CA GLU A 25 10.15 14.68 -24.92
C GLU A 25 11.16 14.75 -23.77
N ALA A 26 10.75 15.33 -22.64
CA ALA A 26 11.60 15.52 -21.47
C ALA A 26 12.10 14.18 -20.93
N VAL A 27 13.39 14.11 -20.61
CA VAL A 27 14.00 12.90 -20.03
C VAL A 27 13.47 12.63 -18.63
N VAL A 28 13.16 13.66 -17.86
CA VAL A 28 12.51 13.59 -16.54
C VAL A 28 11.06 14.00 -16.68
N PHE A 29 10.15 13.23 -16.08
CA PHE A 29 8.73 13.54 -16.14
C PHE A 29 8.43 14.91 -15.50
N PRO A 30 7.67 15.81 -16.15
CA PRO A 30 7.37 17.14 -15.64
C PRO A 30 6.53 17.13 -14.36
N ILE A 31 6.69 18.16 -13.53
CA ILE A 31 5.83 18.40 -12.37
C ILE A 31 4.66 19.28 -12.79
N PHE A 32 3.44 18.75 -12.72
CA PHE A 32 2.21 19.47 -13.02
C PHE A 32 1.68 20.16 -11.76
N GLN A 33 1.91 21.47 -11.65
CA GLN A 33 1.48 22.28 -10.48
C GLN A 33 0.09 22.92 -10.68
N THR A 34 -0.68 22.48 -11.66
CA THR A 34 -2.02 23.01 -11.90
C THR A 34 -3.06 22.36 -11.00
N ALA A 35 -4.11 23.11 -10.65
CA ALA A 35 -5.29 22.57 -9.95
C ALA A 35 -6.32 22.01 -10.94
N THR A 36 -6.54 22.68 -12.07
CA THR A 36 -7.56 22.33 -13.06
C THR A 36 -6.92 22.06 -14.41
N PHE A 37 -7.53 21.15 -15.16
CA PHE A 37 -7.13 20.81 -16.52
C PHE A 37 -8.23 21.26 -17.50
N GLU A 38 -7.82 21.71 -18.69
CA GLU A 38 -8.75 22.11 -19.72
C GLU A 38 -9.56 20.91 -20.22
N GLN A 39 -10.86 21.13 -20.37
CA GLN A 39 -11.77 20.17 -20.98
C GLN A 39 -11.96 20.53 -22.45
N GLN A 40 -11.96 19.52 -23.32
CA GLN A 40 -12.23 19.72 -24.76
C GLN A 40 -13.67 20.14 -25.00
N GLU A 41 -14.58 19.54 -24.25
CA GLU A 41 -16.03 19.87 -24.15
C GLU A 41 -16.48 19.59 -22.73
N THR A 42 -17.69 20.02 -22.36
CA THR A 42 -18.25 19.77 -21.04
C THR A 42 -18.27 18.26 -20.72
N GLY A 43 -17.50 17.86 -19.72
CA GLY A 43 -17.37 16.45 -19.29
C GLY A 43 -16.37 15.62 -20.11
N VAL A 44 -15.75 16.16 -21.15
CA VAL A 44 -14.75 15.46 -21.98
C VAL A 44 -13.35 15.93 -21.62
N THR A 45 -12.55 15.04 -21.00
CA THR A 45 -11.16 15.32 -20.57
C THR A 45 -10.16 14.45 -21.32
N LYS A 46 -8.89 14.82 -21.27
CA LYS A 46 -7.76 14.00 -21.73
C LYS A 46 -7.22 13.07 -20.63
N GLY A 47 -8.04 12.71 -19.65
CA GLY A 47 -7.68 11.84 -18.53
C GLY A 47 -7.68 12.53 -17.17
N HIS A 48 -7.43 13.85 -17.13
CA HIS A 48 -7.42 14.65 -15.91
C HIS A 48 -8.41 15.82 -16.02
N SER A 49 -9.07 16.14 -14.93
CA SER A 49 -9.96 17.30 -14.82
C SER A 49 -9.57 18.21 -13.67
N TYR A 50 -9.17 17.62 -12.55
CA TYR A 50 -8.83 18.35 -11.33
C TYR A 50 -7.82 17.57 -10.50
N SER A 51 -6.73 18.21 -10.06
CA SER A 51 -5.59 17.58 -9.38
C SER A 51 -5.93 16.92 -8.03
N ARG A 52 -7.06 17.24 -7.41
CA ARG A 52 -7.51 16.53 -6.21
C ARG A 52 -7.99 15.10 -6.54
N VAL A 53 -8.47 14.87 -7.75
CA VAL A 53 -8.95 13.57 -8.22
C VAL A 53 -7.81 12.78 -8.86
N SER A 54 -7.08 13.40 -9.80
CA SER A 54 -5.94 12.79 -10.47
C SER A 54 -4.98 13.87 -10.99
N ASN A 55 -3.69 13.54 -11.06
CA ASN A 55 -2.66 14.45 -11.56
C ASN A 55 -1.57 13.64 -12.25
N PRO A 56 -1.10 14.04 -13.45
CA PRO A 56 -0.09 13.27 -14.19
C PRO A 56 1.19 12.98 -13.40
N THR A 57 1.61 13.89 -12.52
CA THR A 57 2.78 13.67 -11.65
C THR A 57 2.55 12.55 -10.64
N VAL A 58 1.34 12.46 -10.06
CA VAL A 58 0.97 11.38 -9.14
C VAL A 58 0.87 10.06 -9.89
N ASP A 59 0.23 10.06 -11.05
CA ASP A 59 0.10 8.85 -11.89
C ASP A 59 1.47 8.30 -12.30
N ALA A 60 2.43 9.19 -12.62
CA ALA A 60 3.80 8.77 -12.94
C ALA A 60 4.50 8.12 -11.74
N LEU A 61 4.28 8.64 -10.52
CA LEU A 61 4.79 8.03 -9.29
C LEU A 61 4.14 6.67 -9.03
N GLU A 62 2.82 6.57 -9.15
CA GLU A 62 2.08 5.31 -8.96
C GLU A 62 2.55 4.24 -9.94
N GLN A 63 2.77 4.60 -11.21
CA GLN A 63 3.32 3.69 -12.20
C GLN A 63 4.76 3.24 -11.87
N ALA A 64 5.59 4.16 -11.39
CA ALA A 64 6.97 3.83 -11.00
C ALA A 64 7.01 2.89 -9.80
N ILE A 65 6.20 3.14 -8.76
CA ILE A 65 6.09 2.27 -7.59
C ILE A 65 5.49 0.92 -7.99
N GLY A 66 4.42 0.90 -8.79
CA GLY A 66 3.84 -0.35 -9.29
C GLY A 66 4.84 -1.20 -10.07
N ALA A 67 5.68 -0.57 -10.91
CA ALA A 67 6.74 -1.27 -11.65
C ALA A 67 7.81 -1.85 -10.71
N LEU A 68 8.19 -1.14 -9.65
CA LEU A 68 9.15 -1.61 -8.65
C LEU A 68 8.60 -2.78 -7.84
N GLU A 69 7.35 -2.70 -7.41
CA GLU A 69 6.68 -3.75 -6.62
C GLU A 69 6.18 -4.92 -7.47
N GLY A 70 6.27 -4.81 -8.80
CA GLY A 70 5.79 -5.84 -9.73
C GLY A 70 4.26 -5.97 -9.74
N THR A 71 3.54 -4.90 -9.39
CA THR A 71 2.09 -4.84 -9.40
C THR A 71 1.59 -4.02 -10.58
N PRO A 72 0.38 -4.29 -11.13
CA PRO A 72 -0.16 -3.50 -12.23
C PRO A 72 -0.57 -2.10 -11.78
N GLN A 73 -0.74 -1.86 -10.49
CA GLN A 73 -1.28 -0.62 -9.95
C GLN A 73 -0.73 -0.31 -8.56
N ALA A 74 -0.41 0.95 -8.31
CA ALA A 74 -0.18 1.50 -6.97
C ALA A 74 -1.13 2.69 -6.76
N VAL A 75 -1.39 3.06 -5.51
CA VAL A 75 -2.20 4.22 -5.15
C VAL A 75 -1.43 5.05 -4.13
N CYS A 76 -1.21 6.33 -4.44
CA CYS A 76 -0.50 7.25 -3.58
C CYS A 76 -1.46 8.02 -2.67
N PHE A 77 -1.09 8.12 -1.41
CA PHE A 77 -1.79 8.91 -0.40
C PHE A 77 -0.88 9.99 0.17
N ARG A 78 -1.47 11.07 0.68
CA ARG A 78 -0.70 12.16 1.28
C ARG A 78 -0.01 11.81 2.59
N THR A 79 -0.50 10.78 3.29
CA THR A 79 0.07 10.29 4.55
C THR A 79 -0.09 8.78 4.65
N GLY A 80 0.82 8.10 5.37
CA GLY A 80 0.69 6.68 5.68
C GLY A 80 -0.62 6.33 6.40
N MET A 81 -1.07 7.20 7.33
CA MET A 81 -2.37 6.97 8.00
C MET A 81 -3.56 7.06 7.05
N ALA A 82 -3.50 7.90 6.00
CA ALA A 82 -4.54 7.91 4.97
C ALA A 82 -4.54 6.58 4.19
N ALA A 83 -3.36 6.05 3.84
CA ALA A 83 -3.23 4.75 3.18
C ALA A 83 -3.79 3.62 4.07
N ILE A 84 -3.34 3.52 5.32
CA ILE A 84 -3.78 2.49 6.28
C ILE A 84 -5.29 2.58 6.54
N THR A 85 -5.82 3.78 6.77
CA THR A 85 -7.26 3.96 7.00
C THR A 85 -8.08 3.53 5.78
N THR A 86 -7.64 3.94 4.58
CA THR A 86 -8.33 3.56 3.34
C THR A 86 -8.26 2.05 3.10
N LEU A 87 -7.11 1.41 3.38
CA LEU A 87 -6.97 -0.04 3.29
C LEU A 87 -8.06 -0.74 4.12
N PHE A 88 -8.19 -0.38 5.41
CA PHE A 88 -9.20 -1.03 6.27
C PHE A 88 -10.63 -0.70 5.82
N LEU A 89 -10.95 0.55 5.54
CA LEU A 89 -12.31 0.91 5.07
C LEU A 89 -12.70 0.23 3.76
N ALA A 90 -11.73 -0.11 2.91
CA ALA A 90 -11.98 -0.81 1.66
C ALA A 90 -12.06 -2.34 1.81
N THR A 91 -11.50 -2.92 2.87
CA THR A 91 -11.31 -4.39 2.97
C THR A 91 -12.07 -5.05 4.10
N VAL A 92 -12.49 -4.31 5.13
CA VAL A 92 -13.21 -4.86 6.29
C VAL A 92 -14.56 -4.17 6.49
N LYS A 93 -15.47 -4.89 7.14
CA LYS A 93 -16.81 -4.43 7.51
C LYS A 93 -17.12 -4.79 8.96
N THR A 94 -18.22 -4.26 9.49
CA THR A 94 -18.73 -4.63 10.81
C THR A 94 -18.83 -6.14 10.99
N GLY A 95 -18.30 -6.64 12.09
CA GLY A 95 -18.20 -8.06 12.43
C GLY A 95 -16.91 -8.74 11.98
N ASP A 96 -16.10 -8.11 11.14
CA ASP A 96 -14.81 -8.66 10.73
C ASP A 96 -13.74 -8.50 11.82
N HIS A 97 -12.71 -9.35 11.75
CA HIS A 97 -11.57 -9.36 12.64
C HIS A 97 -10.28 -9.10 11.85
N VAL A 98 -9.33 -8.39 12.48
CA VAL A 98 -8.02 -8.07 11.92
C VAL A 98 -6.93 -8.54 12.88
N ILE A 99 -5.89 -9.20 12.37
CA ILE A 99 -4.65 -9.45 13.11
C ILE A 99 -3.69 -8.30 12.82
N VAL A 100 -3.11 -7.71 13.88
CA VAL A 100 -2.21 -6.56 13.79
C VAL A 100 -0.93 -6.85 14.55
N SER A 101 0.23 -6.55 13.98
CA SER A 101 1.51 -6.66 14.69
C SER A 101 1.50 -5.84 15.98
N ASP A 102 2.09 -6.37 17.05
CA ASP A 102 2.24 -5.71 18.35
C ASP A 102 3.12 -4.45 18.31
N VAL A 103 3.90 -4.28 17.25
CA VAL A 103 4.83 -3.16 17.05
C VAL A 103 4.38 -2.17 15.96
N VAL A 104 3.10 -2.16 15.57
CA VAL A 104 2.61 -1.18 14.57
C VAL A 104 2.66 0.24 15.09
N TYR A 105 2.77 1.18 14.14
CA TYR A 105 2.74 2.61 14.41
C TYR A 105 1.58 3.01 15.33
N GLY A 106 1.85 3.88 16.30
CA GLY A 106 0.85 4.30 17.30
C GLY A 106 -0.42 4.95 16.71
N GLY A 107 -0.34 5.52 15.50
CA GLY A 107 -1.50 5.99 14.74
C GLY A 107 -2.43 4.85 14.33
N THR A 108 -1.88 3.71 13.96
CA THR A 108 -2.65 2.50 13.63
C THR A 108 -3.37 1.95 14.86
N VAL A 109 -2.70 1.93 16.00
CA VAL A 109 -3.32 1.52 17.29
C VAL A 109 -4.50 2.44 17.63
N ARG A 110 -4.32 3.76 17.48
CA ARG A 110 -5.42 4.72 17.71
C ARG A 110 -6.58 4.55 16.74
N LEU A 111 -6.28 4.29 15.46
CA LEU A 111 -7.31 4.03 14.45
C LEU A 111 -8.22 2.86 14.86
N PHE A 112 -7.65 1.76 15.32
CA PHE A 112 -8.45 0.63 15.85
C PHE A 112 -9.24 1.04 17.09
N ARG A 113 -8.56 1.56 18.12
CA ARG A 113 -9.18 1.85 19.41
C ARG A 113 -10.31 2.89 19.31
N GLU A 114 -10.12 3.94 18.53
CA GLU A 114 -11.00 5.11 18.54
C GLU A 114 -12.02 5.11 17.40
N ILE A 115 -11.77 4.37 16.31
CA ILE A 115 -12.62 4.38 15.13
C ILE A 115 -13.12 2.98 14.78
N LEU A 116 -12.22 2.07 14.39
CA LEU A 116 -12.63 0.78 13.80
C LEU A 116 -13.38 -0.11 14.79
N ASN A 117 -12.98 -0.12 16.06
CA ASN A 117 -13.72 -0.87 17.09
C ASN A 117 -15.14 -0.32 17.28
N GLY A 118 -15.31 1.00 17.19
CA GLY A 118 -16.64 1.66 17.22
C GLY A 118 -17.50 1.33 15.98
N LEU A 119 -16.87 0.98 14.87
CA LEU A 119 -17.53 0.49 13.64
C LEU A 119 -17.76 -1.03 13.66
N GLY A 120 -17.47 -1.71 14.78
CA GLY A 120 -17.68 -3.14 14.95
C GLY A 120 -16.63 -4.03 14.30
N VAL A 121 -15.43 -3.49 13.98
CA VAL A 121 -14.28 -4.28 13.55
C VAL A 121 -13.43 -4.62 14.75
N SER A 122 -13.22 -5.90 15.03
CA SER A 122 -12.37 -6.38 16.12
C SER A 122 -10.92 -6.57 15.66
N ASN A 123 -9.98 -6.52 16.60
CA ASN A 123 -8.59 -6.80 16.32
C ASN A 123 -7.88 -7.58 17.42
N SER A 124 -6.89 -8.39 17.01
CA SER A 124 -5.89 -9.02 17.87
C SER A 124 -4.52 -8.44 17.61
N SER A 125 -3.86 -7.92 18.66
CA SER A 125 -2.45 -7.50 18.59
C SER A 125 -1.57 -8.71 18.90
N VAL A 126 -0.65 -9.07 18.01
CA VAL A 126 0.12 -10.31 18.05
C VAL A 126 1.58 -10.02 17.76
N ASP A 127 2.47 -10.71 18.44
CA ASP A 127 3.88 -10.77 18.05
C ASP A 127 4.01 -11.48 16.71
N THR A 128 4.17 -10.72 15.61
CA THR A 128 4.24 -11.27 14.27
C THR A 128 5.61 -11.85 13.92
N SER A 129 6.61 -11.74 14.80
CA SER A 129 7.86 -12.50 14.69
C SER A 129 7.69 -13.97 15.12
N ASP A 130 6.64 -14.27 15.90
CA ASP A 130 6.20 -15.63 16.22
C ASP A 130 5.09 -16.07 15.23
N VAL A 131 5.49 -16.82 14.21
CA VAL A 131 4.61 -17.32 13.16
C VAL A 131 3.46 -18.17 13.72
N GLU A 132 3.73 -18.96 14.77
CA GLU A 132 2.70 -19.80 15.41
C GLU A 132 1.70 -18.95 16.18
N ALA A 133 2.11 -17.83 16.79
CA ALA A 133 1.21 -16.91 17.45
C ALA A 133 0.23 -16.28 16.45
N VAL A 134 0.70 -15.93 15.26
CA VAL A 134 -0.16 -15.42 14.17
C VAL A 134 -1.16 -16.49 13.75
N GLU A 135 -0.73 -17.73 13.53
CA GLU A 135 -1.62 -18.83 13.15
C GLU A 135 -2.71 -19.05 14.20
N ARG A 136 -2.35 -19.08 15.50
CA ARG A 136 -3.32 -19.24 16.60
C ARG A 136 -4.33 -18.09 16.71
N ALA A 137 -3.98 -16.90 16.25
CA ALA A 137 -4.85 -15.73 16.29
C ALA A 137 -5.90 -15.69 15.15
N VAL A 138 -5.76 -16.54 14.14
CA VAL A 138 -6.73 -16.61 13.04
C VAL A 138 -8.08 -17.12 13.56
N THR A 139 -9.13 -16.41 13.21
CA THR A 139 -10.52 -16.78 13.51
C THR A 139 -11.34 -16.86 12.22
N PRO A 140 -12.53 -17.45 12.24
CA PRO A 140 -13.42 -17.45 11.05
C PRO A 140 -13.83 -16.04 10.58
N LEU A 141 -13.70 -15.03 11.45
CA LEU A 141 -14.01 -13.63 11.15
C LEU A 141 -12.80 -12.85 10.65
N THR A 142 -11.59 -13.41 10.71
CA THR A 142 -10.37 -12.75 10.25
C THR A 142 -10.45 -12.48 8.75
N ARG A 143 -10.05 -11.27 8.33
CA ARG A 143 -10.03 -10.83 6.92
C ARG A 143 -8.65 -10.40 6.46
N ILE A 144 -7.89 -9.79 7.34
CA ILE A 144 -6.61 -9.19 7.00
C ILE A 144 -5.61 -9.37 8.14
N ILE A 145 -4.35 -9.58 7.78
CA ILE A 145 -3.21 -9.52 8.68
C ILE A 145 -2.42 -8.27 8.29
N LEU A 146 -2.23 -7.34 9.23
CA LEU A 146 -1.34 -6.19 9.06
C LEU A 146 -0.07 -6.42 9.85
N ILE A 147 1.06 -6.46 9.18
CA ILE A 147 2.37 -6.51 9.81
C ILE A 147 3.15 -5.21 9.56
N GLU A 148 3.99 -4.81 10.51
CA GLU A 148 4.99 -3.75 10.32
C GLU A 148 6.38 -4.38 10.45
N THR A 149 7.20 -4.26 9.42
CA THR A 149 8.55 -4.82 9.43
C THR A 149 9.51 -4.02 8.53
N PRO A 150 10.65 -3.56 9.06
CA PRO A 150 11.07 -3.58 10.47
C PRO A 150 10.16 -2.72 11.36
N GLY A 151 9.84 -3.19 12.57
CA GLY A 151 9.00 -2.47 13.52
C GLY A 151 9.73 -1.34 14.25
N ASN A 152 9.09 -0.18 14.36
CA ASN A 152 9.64 1.01 15.05
C ASN A 152 9.19 1.04 16.53
N PRO A 153 10.09 1.28 17.52
CA PRO A 153 11.53 1.52 17.41
C PRO A 153 12.41 0.28 17.57
N THR A 154 11.82 -0.89 17.77
CA THR A 154 12.53 -2.11 18.20
C THR A 154 13.30 -2.77 17.06
N MET A 155 13.09 -2.37 15.81
CA MET A 155 13.64 -3.00 14.62
C MET A 155 13.31 -4.51 14.52
N LYS A 156 12.21 -4.91 15.16
CA LYS A 156 11.70 -6.28 15.14
C LYS A 156 11.37 -6.69 13.71
N LEU A 157 11.80 -7.88 13.32
CA LEU A 157 11.58 -8.40 11.97
C LEU A 157 10.49 -9.47 11.99
N THR A 158 9.65 -9.43 10.98
CA THR A 158 8.64 -10.45 10.67
C THR A 158 9.02 -11.18 9.39
N ASP A 159 8.96 -12.50 9.37
CA ASP A 159 9.10 -13.30 8.14
C ASP A 159 7.84 -13.15 7.27
N ILE A 160 7.92 -12.24 6.30
CA ILE A 160 6.81 -11.94 5.38
C ILE A 160 6.35 -13.19 4.64
N ALA A 161 7.28 -14.05 4.20
CA ALA A 161 6.95 -15.25 3.43
C ALA A 161 6.18 -16.27 4.27
N ALA A 162 6.58 -16.46 5.53
CA ALA A 162 5.87 -17.33 6.46
C ALA A 162 4.46 -16.83 6.77
N ILE A 163 4.30 -15.50 7.03
CA ILE A 163 2.98 -14.91 7.25
C ILE A 163 2.10 -14.96 6.00
N ALA A 164 2.69 -14.75 4.81
CA ALA A 164 1.97 -14.90 3.55
C ALA A 164 1.47 -16.34 3.32
N ALA A 165 2.22 -17.33 3.77
CA ALA A 165 1.75 -18.72 3.71
C ALA A 165 0.52 -18.94 4.61
N ILE A 166 0.47 -18.33 5.81
CA ILE A 166 -0.72 -18.34 6.67
C ILE A 166 -1.89 -17.65 5.96
N ALA A 167 -1.66 -16.43 5.48
CA ALA A 167 -2.70 -15.65 4.80
C ALA A 167 -3.32 -16.44 3.63
N ARG A 168 -2.49 -17.09 2.81
CA ARG A 168 -2.99 -17.94 1.70
C ARG A 168 -3.80 -19.14 2.17
N ARG A 169 -3.35 -19.87 3.21
CA ARG A 169 -4.09 -21.03 3.75
C ARG A 169 -5.48 -20.65 4.22
N HIS A 170 -5.62 -19.50 4.83
CA HIS A 170 -6.88 -19.02 5.41
C HIS A 170 -7.65 -18.05 4.49
N ASN A 171 -7.19 -17.83 3.25
CA ASN A 171 -7.78 -16.88 2.29
C ASN A 171 -7.92 -15.46 2.88
N LEU A 172 -6.87 -14.98 3.54
CA LEU A 172 -6.77 -13.66 4.16
C LEU A 172 -5.97 -12.72 3.27
N LEU A 173 -6.21 -11.41 3.40
CA LEU A 173 -5.31 -10.40 2.88
C LEU A 173 -4.11 -10.25 3.80
N LEU A 174 -2.92 -10.05 3.23
CA LEU A 174 -1.73 -9.62 3.95
C LEU A 174 -1.39 -8.20 3.54
N ALA A 175 -1.28 -7.31 4.52
CA ALA A 175 -0.77 -5.96 4.35
C ALA A 175 0.55 -5.81 5.10
N VAL A 176 1.53 -5.19 4.47
CA VAL A 176 2.86 -4.97 5.06
C VAL A 176 3.14 -3.48 5.10
N ASP A 177 3.27 -2.91 6.29
CA ASP A 177 3.84 -1.59 6.48
C ASP A 177 5.37 -1.72 6.50
N ASN A 178 6.00 -1.31 5.43
CA ASN A 178 7.44 -1.41 5.24
C ASN A 178 8.12 -0.04 5.25
N THR A 179 7.57 0.91 5.99
CA THR A 179 8.02 2.30 6.06
C THR A 179 9.51 2.42 6.39
N PHE A 180 10.05 1.55 7.25
CA PHE A 180 11.44 1.57 7.69
C PHE A 180 12.42 0.83 6.78
N LEU A 181 11.93 0.10 5.79
CA LEU A 181 12.76 -0.55 4.76
C LEU A 181 12.44 0.06 3.40
N LYS A 182 12.84 1.31 3.22
CA LYS A 182 12.60 2.05 1.97
C LYS A 182 13.27 1.36 0.79
N ILE A 183 12.48 1.03 -0.22
CA ILE A 183 12.90 0.47 -1.51
C ILE A 183 13.36 -0.98 -1.43
N GLY A 184 12.47 -1.86 -1.72
CA GLY A 184 12.66 -3.28 -1.96
C GLY A 184 11.30 -3.93 -2.06
N ARG A 185 11.19 -4.91 -2.95
CA ARG A 185 9.96 -5.67 -3.03
C ARG A 185 9.67 -6.27 -1.66
N ALA A 186 8.47 -6.02 -1.11
CA ALA A 186 7.92 -6.92 -0.12
C ALA A 186 7.72 -8.26 -0.83
N HIS A 187 8.74 -9.12 -0.79
CA HIS A 187 8.66 -10.42 -1.44
C HIS A 187 7.67 -11.29 -0.68
N VAL A 188 6.54 -11.50 -1.28
CA VAL A 188 5.54 -12.47 -0.86
C VAL A 188 5.60 -13.67 -1.77
#